data_a905a05c6ba4e53352adc706af910163
#
_entry.id   a905a05c6ba4e53352adc706af910163
#
_cell.length_a   1.000
_cell.length_b   1.000
_cell.length_c   1.000
_cell.angle_alpha   90.00
_cell.angle_beta   90.00
_cell.angle_gamma   90.00
#
_symmetry.space_group_name_H-M   'P 1'
#
loop_
_entity.id
_entity.type
_entity.pdbx_description
1 polymer ?
#
loop_
_entity_poly.entity_id
_entity_poly.type
_entity_poly.pdbx_seq_one_letter_code
_entity_poly.pdbx_strand_id
1 'polypeptide(L)'
;MSTMLAAVFKGNGVLNVKEVPKPQITHPDDVLIRVGAASICGSDLHVLHVPPGQYARPGVILGHEYFGFVEEVGSEVTRFRPGDKVV
;
A
#
# COMPACT_ATOMS: atom_id res chain seq x y z
N MET A 1 14.46 -7.80 11.02
CA MET A 1 13.45 -6.87 10.53
C MET A 1 12.66 -7.53 9.40
N SER A 2 11.35 -7.48 9.46
CA SER A 2 10.51 -8.10 8.45
C SER A 2 10.45 -7.25 7.18
N THR A 3 10.47 -7.92 6.03
CA THR A 3 10.33 -7.26 4.73
C THR A 3 9.16 -7.83 3.96
N MET A 4 8.74 -7.14 2.91
CA MET A 4 7.70 -7.57 2.01
C MET A 4 8.05 -7.15 0.58
N LEU A 5 7.41 -7.78 -0.40
CA LEU A 5 7.53 -7.33 -1.78
C LEU A 5 6.53 -6.20 -2.04
N ALA A 6 6.97 -5.20 -2.79
CA ALA A 6 6.11 -4.07 -3.16
C ALA A 6 6.44 -3.58 -4.56
N ALA A 7 5.41 -3.06 -5.24
CA ALA A 7 5.56 -2.41 -6.54
C ALA A 7 5.93 -0.94 -6.31
N VAL A 8 7.18 -0.60 -6.56
CA VAL A 8 7.72 0.73 -6.28
C VAL A 8 7.84 1.53 -7.57
N PHE A 9 7.20 2.69 -7.59
CA PHE A 9 7.25 3.61 -8.72
C PHE A 9 8.59 4.33 -8.76
N LYS A 10 9.28 4.26 -9.91
CA LYS A 10 10.58 4.89 -10.10
C LYS A 10 10.53 6.18 -10.91
N GLY A 11 9.35 6.55 -11.43
CA GLY A 11 9.21 7.65 -12.36
C GLY A 11 9.44 7.19 -13.79
N ASN A 12 9.08 8.04 -14.75
CA ASN A 12 9.32 7.80 -16.18
C ASN A 12 8.74 6.46 -16.70
N GLY A 13 7.59 6.05 -16.16
CA GLY A 13 6.94 4.81 -16.58
C GLY A 13 7.57 3.54 -16.02
N VAL A 14 8.49 3.63 -15.07
CA VAL A 14 9.20 2.48 -14.52
C VAL A 14 8.59 2.08 -13.18
N LEU A 15 8.26 0.78 -13.08
CA LEU A 15 7.72 0.18 -11.86
C LEU A 15 8.54 -1.06 -11.54
N ASN A 16 9.12 -1.12 -10.36
CA ASN A 16 9.93 -2.26 -9.93
C ASN A 16 9.31 -2.96 -8.73
N VAL A 17 9.32 -4.28 -8.77
CA VAL A 17 8.97 -5.08 -7.58
C VAL A 17 10.25 -5.31 -6.79
N LYS A 18 10.25 -4.90 -5.53
CA LYS A 18 11.42 -5.09 -4.68
C LYS A 18 11.03 -5.29 -3.22
N GLU A 19 11.97 -5.74 -2.42
CA GLU A 19 11.76 -5.86 -0.99
C GLU A 19 11.82 -4.49 -0.32
N VAL A 20 10.84 -4.24 0.55
CA VAL A 20 10.77 -3.03 1.37
C VAL A 20 10.44 -3.45 2.80
N PRO A 21 10.75 -2.61 3.80
CA PRO A 21 10.33 -2.93 5.16
C PRO A 21 8.81 -3.01 5.27
N LYS A 22 8.32 -3.96 6.05
CA LYS A 22 6.89 -4.01 6.34
C LYS A 22 6.48 -2.75 7.11
N PRO A 23 5.33 -2.15 6.78
CA PRO A 23 4.83 -1.02 7.54
C PRO A 23 4.46 -1.42 8.95
N GLN A 24 4.47 -0.46 9.86
CA GLN A 24 4.12 -0.65 11.26
C GLN A 24 3.08 0.38 11.67
N ILE A 25 2.34 0.05 12.72
CA ILE A 25 1.43 1.01 13.34
C ILE A 25 2.26 2.16 13.92
N THR A 26 1.99 3.38 13.48
CA THR A 26 2.70 4.58 13.94
C THR A 26 1.79 5.58 14.66
N HIS A 27 0.48 5.44 14.47
CA HIS A 27 -0.52 6.32 15.10
C HIS A 27 -1.59 5.46 15.77
N PRO A 28 -2.23 5.96 16.84
CA PRO A 28 -3.23 5.16 17.54
C PRO A 28 -4.49 4.84 16.72
N ASP A 29 -4.72 5.53 15.62
CA ASP A 29 -5.86 5.26 14.73
C ASP A 29 -5.48 4.48 13.46
N ASP A 30 -4.25 4.01 13.35
CA ASP A 30 -3.81 3.23 12.19
C ASP A 30 -4.36 1.82 12.21
N VAL A 31 -4.57 1.27 11.00
CA VAL A 31 -4.93 -0.13 10.80
C VAL A 31 -3.93 -0.74 9.83
N LEU A 32 -3.31 -1.82 10.22
CA LEU A 32 -2.40 -2.58 9.36
C LEU A 32 -3.16 -3.72 8.72
N ILE A 33 -3.14 -3.81 7.40
CA ILE A 33 -3.89 -4.80 6.64
C ILE A 33 -2.93 -5.74 5.94
N ARG A 34 -3.19 -7.06 6.05
CA ARG A 34 -2.52 -8.06 5.24
C ARG A 34 -3.31 -8.22 3.95
N VAL A 35 -2.75 -7.77 2.84
CA VAL A 35 -3.44 -7.77 1.55
C VAL A 35 -3.66 -9.20 1.08
N GLY A 36 -4.91 -9.53 0.74
CA GLY A 36 -5.28 -10.83 0.20
C GLY A 36 -5.24 -10.88 -1.32
N ALA A 37 -5.73 -9.82 -1.95
CA ALA A 37 -5.67 -9.68 -3.40
C ALA A 37 -5.75 -8.21 -3.76
N ALA A 38 -5.19 -7.86 -4.91
CA ALA A 38 -5.19 -6.48 -5.40
C ALA A 38 -5.46 -6.47 -6.90
N SER A 39 -5.93 -5.34 -7.41
CA SER A 39 -6.13 -5.15 -8.83
C SER A 39 -5.46 -3.86 -9.29
N ILE A 40 -5.33 -3.73 -10.60
CA ILE A 40 -4.77 -2.52 -11.22
C ILE A 40 -5.95 -1.63 -11.62
N CYS A 41 -5.89 -0.37 -11.17
CA CYS A 41 -6.85 0.65 -11.57
C CYS A 41 -6.30 1.45 -12.75
N GLY A 42 -7.18 2.03 -13.56
CA GLY A 42 -6.75 2.92 -14.64
C GLY A 42 -5.90 4.08 -14.16
N SER A 43 -6.13 4.58 -12.96
CA SER A 43 -5.32 5.67 -12.38
C SER A 43 -3.86 5.25 -12.13
N ASP A 44 -3.59 3.96 -11.89
CA ASP A 44 -2.22 3.48 -11.76
C ASP A 44 -1.47 3.63 -13.08
N LEU A 45 -2.12 3.32 -14.20
CA LEU A 45 -1.53 3.51 -15.53
C LEU A 45 -1.29 4.99 -15.80
N HIS A 46 -2.20 5.84 -15.36
CA HIS A 46 -2.08 7.28 -15.52
C HIS A 46 -0.85 7.82 -14.77
N VAL A 47 -0.65 7.36 -13.55
CA VAL A 47 0.53 7.74 -12.76
C VAL A 47 1.82 7.32 -13.46
N LEU A 48 1.84 6.12 -14.05
CA LEU A 48 3.04 5.63 -14.75
C LEU A 48 3.39 6.47 -15.97
N HIS A 49 2.39 7.02 -16.67
CA HIS A 49 2.58 7.68 -17.94
C HIS A 49 2.68 9.21 -17.88
N VAL A 50 2.59 9.80 -16.69
CA VAL A 50 2.78 11.25 -16.53
C VAL A 50 4.17 11.56 -15.99
N PRO A 51 4.64 12.80 -16.14
CA PRO A 51 5.96 13.17 -15.61
C PRO A 51 6.05 12.94 -14.11
N PRO A 52 7.23 12.52 -13.61
CA PRO A 52 7.43 12.33 -12.17
C PRO A 52 7.09 13.58 -11.38
N GLY A 53 6.44 13.39 -10.22
CA GLY A 53 6.08 14.48 -9.34
C GLY A 53 4.74 15.13 -9.63
N GLN A 54 4.08 14.78 -10.73
CA GLN A 54 2.78 15.35 -11.06
C GLN A 54 1.65 14.70 -10.28
N TYR A 55 1.62 13.36 -10.21
CA TYR A 55 0.62 12.61 -9.43
C TYR A 55 1.25 11.76 -8.35
N ALA A 56 2.49 11.33 -8.54
CA ALA A 56 3.22 10.55 -7.56
C ALA A 56 4.71 10.83 -7.69
N ARG A 57 5.41 10.77 -6.56
CA ARG A 57 6.86 10.95 -6.53
C ARG A 57 7.55 9.60 -6.72
N PRO A 58 8.73 9.57 -7.35
CA PRO A 58 9.54 8.35 -7.39
C PRO A 58 9.78 7.83 -5.97
N GLY A 59 9.72 6.52 -5.81
CA GLY A 59 9.91 5.86 -4.52
C GLY A 59 8.62 5.47 -3.81
N VAL A 60 7.44 5.94 -4.27
CA VAL A 60 6.18 5.55 -3.65
C VAL A 60 5.77 4.14 -4.09
N ILE A 61 5.05 3.47 -3.23
CA ILE A 61 4.45 2.16 -3.52
C ILE A 61 3.08 2.41 -4.11
N LEU A 62 2.82 1.83 -5.29
CA LEU A 62 1.54 1.98 -5.96
C LEU A 62 0.57 0.87 -5.57
N GLY A 63 -0.71 1.12 -5.78
CA GLY A 63 -1.81 0.20 -5.54
C GLY A 63 -2.80 0.78 -4.53
N HIS A 64 -4.07 0.82 -4.92
CA HIS A 64 -5.12 1.36 -4.05
C HIS A 64 -6.44 0.58 -4.18
N GLU A 65 -6.46 -0.49 -4.97
CA GLU A 65 -7.63 -1.37 -5.08
C GLU A 65 -7.24 -2.75 -4.58
N TYR A 66 -7.69 -3.09 -3.40
CA TYR A 66 -7.32 -4.36 -2.77
C TYR A 66 -8.38 -4.76 -1.76
N PHE A 67 -8.37 -6.04 -1.37
CA PHE A 67 -9.00 -6.48 -0.14
C PHE A 67 -7.98 -7.21 0.71
N GLY A 68 -8.26 -7.30 1.99
CA GLY A 68 -7.37 -8.01 2.89
C GLY A 68 -7.99 -8.23 4.24
N PHE A 69 -7.15 -8.57 5.18
CA PHE A 69 -7.55 -8.88 6.54
C PHE A 69 -6.80 -7.98 7.49
N VAL A 70 -7.51 -7.47 8.49
CA VAL A 70 -6.88 -6.64 9.51
C VAL A 70 -5.88 -7.51 10.27
N GLU A 71 -4.62 -7.07 10.31
CA GLU A 71 -3.57 -7.78 11.02
C GLU A 71 -3.31 -7.18 12.39
N GLU A 72 -3.32 -5.85 12.47
CA GLU A 72 -3.02 -5.13 13.69
C GLU A 72 -3.76 -3.79 13.67
N VAL A 73 -4.16 -3.29 14.83
CA VAL A 73 -4.84 -2.00 14.94
C VAL A 73 -4.15 -1.16 16.01
N GLY A 74 -4.21 0.16 15.81
CA GLY A 74 -3.75 1.11 16.81
C GLY A 74 -4.68 1.14 18.03
N SER A 75 -4.20 1.73 19.11
CA SER A 75 -4.89 1.68 20.42
C SER A 75 -6.26 2.37 20.42
N GLU A 76 -6.52 3.28 19.49
CA GLU A 76 -7.79 4.01 19.43
C GLU A 76 -8.75 3.47 18.37
N VAL A 77 -8.38 2.40 17.69
CA VAL A 77 -9.25 1.78 16.69
C VAL A 77 -10.28 0.91 17.40
N THR A 78 -11.56 1.22 17.19
CA THR A 78 -12.68 0.51 17.83
C THR A 78 -13.59 -0.19 16.84
N ARG A 79 -13.55 0.20 15.56
CA ARG A 79 -14.47 -0.30 14.53
C ARG A 79 -13.97 -1.58 13.84
N PHE A 80 -12.69 -1.90 13.97
CA PHE A 80 -12.06 -3.05 13.32
C PHE A 80 -11.28 -3.85 14.33
N ARG A 81 -11.18 -5.15 14.08
CA ARG A 81 -10.40 -6.09 14.91
C ARG A 81 -9.51 -6.93 14.04
N PRO A 82 -8.36 -7.41 14.55
CA PRO A 82 -7.55 -8.38 13.82
C PRO A 82 -8.40 -9.57 13.35
N GLY A 83 -8.22 -9.94 12.09
CA GLY A 83 -8.99 -10.99 11.43
C GLY A 83 -10.17 -10.52 10.61
N ASP A 84 -10.60 -9.26 10.76
CA ASP A 84 -11.70 -8.73 9.95
C ASP A 84 -11.30 -8.63 8.49
N LYS A 85 -12.22 -9.01 7.60
CA LYS A 85 -12.03 -8.84 6.17
C LYS A 85 -12.47 -7.44 5.78
N VAL A 86 -11.61 -6.72 5.04
CA VAL A 86 -11.85 -5.32 4.65
C VAL A 86 -11.51 -5.09 3.19
N VAL A 87 -12.10 -4.04 2.65
CA VAL A 87 -11.86 -3.61 1.27
C VAL A 87 -11.36 -2.18 1.29
#